data_29132967eb3eb6639ec27e289da397aa
#
_entry.id   29132967eb3eb6639ec27e289da397aa
#
_cell.length_a   1.000
_cell.length_b   1.000
_cell.length_c   1.000
_cell.angle_alpha   90.00
_cell.angle_beta   90.00
_cell.angle_gamma   90.00
#
_symmetry.space_group_name_H-M   'P 1'
#
loop_
_entity.id
_entity.type
_entity.pdbx_description
1 polymer ?
#
loop_
_entity_poly.entity_id
_entity_poly.type
_entity_poly.pdbx_seq_one_letter_code
_entity_poly.pdbx_strand_id
1 'polypeptide(L)'
;MKTWITGGRVIDPRSHIDSKLNVVLEGGKVVALTTDAPDLGARIIHAENRVVCPGFLDIHMHEAPVADLSDIEGSILGNMLRMGVTTALGGNCGEGVDLVGDRLIGCA
;
A
#
# COMPACT_ATOMS: atom_id res chain seq x y z
N MET A 1 16.08 3.72 -9.27
CA MET A 1 16.72 3.20 -8.03
C MET A 1 15.83 2.07 -7.51
N LYS A 2 16.40 0.91 -7.26
CA LYS A 2 15.66 -0.23 -6.71
C LYS A 2 15.52 -0.13 -5.20
N THR A 3 14.39 -0.58 -4.69
CA THR A 3 14.15 -0.79 -3.26
C THR A 3 13.94 -2.27 -3.01
N TRP A 4 14.62 -2.80 -2.02
CA TRP A 4 14.51 -4.20 -1.60
C TRP A 4 13.82 -4.28 -0.25
N ILE A 5 12.79 -5.11 -0.14
CA ILE A 5 12.18 -5.49 1.15
C ILE A 5 12.71 -6.87 1.47
N THR A 6 13.48 -7.00 2.57
CA THR A 6 14.25 -8.21 2.87
C THR A 6 13.81 -8.89 4.14
N GLY A 7 13.98 -10.22 4.19
CA GLY A 7 13.83 -11.01 5.42
C GLY A 7 12.40 -11.33 5.84
N GLY A 8 11.39 -10.82 5.15
CA GLY A 8 9.98 -11.04 5.47
C GLY A 8 9.41 -12.36 4.95
N ARG A 9 8.27 -12.78 5.52
CA ARG A 9 7.42 -13.80 4.95
C ARG A 9 6.52 -13.15 3.90
N VAL A 10 6.75 -13.46 2.64
CA VAL A 10 5.95 -12.94 1.52
C VAL A 10 4.71 -13.80 1.35
N ILE A 11 3.54 -13.15 1.41
CA ILE A 11 2.24 -13.79 1.18
C ILE A 11 1.56 -13.07 0.02
N ASP A 12 1.35 -13.79 -1.09
CA ASP A 12 0.56 -13.33 -2.23
C ASP A 12 -0.45 -14.41 -2.61
N PRO A 13 -1.73 -14.26 -2.19
CA PRO A 13 -2.77 -15.24 -2.48
C PRO A 13 -3.02 -15.44 -3.97
N ARG A 14 -2.87 -14.38 -4.78
CA ARG A 14 -3.10 -14.45 -6.22
C ARG A 14 -2.08 -15.35 -6.91
N SER A 15 -0.83 -15.29 -6.48
CA SER A 15 0.27 -16.07 -7.06
C SER A 15 0.54 -17.36 -6.28
N HIS A 16 -0.28 -17.68 -5.27
CA HIS A 16 -0.10 -18.83 -4.37
C HIS A 16 1.27 -18.85 -3.69
N ILE A 17 1.79 -17.68 -3.33
CA ILE A 17 3.08 -17.54 -2.64
C ILE A 17 2.85 -17.41 -1.14
N ASP A 18 3.57 -18.22 -0.39
CA ASP A 18 3.74 -18.13 1.06
C ASP A 18 5.13 -18.64 1.41
N SER A 19 6.10 -17.74 1.36
CA SER A 19 7.51 -18.11 1.48
C SER A 19 8.36 -16.96 2.00
N LYS A 20 9.54 -17.28 2.54
CA LYS A 20 10.53 -16.28 2.91
C LYS A 20 11.29 -15.84 1.67
N LEU A 21 10.97 -14.67 1.14
CA LEU A 21 11.53 -14.09 -0.08
C LEU A 21 11.88 -12.62 0.14
N ASN A 22 12.71 -12.10 -0.74
CA ASN A 22 12.93 -10.67 -0.90
C ASN A 22 12.03 -10.13 -2.01
N VAL A 23 11.46 -8.95 -1.79
CA VAL A 23 10.64 -8.25 -2.78
C VAL A 23 11.45 -7.11 -3.35
N VAL A 24 11.57 -7.06 -4.67
CA VAL A 24 12.30 -6.00 -5.39
C VAL A 24 11.31 -5.07 -6.05
N LEU A 25 11.42 -3.78 -5.71
CA LEU A 25 10.59 -2.71 -6.25
C LEU A 25 11.43 -1.79 -7.14
N GLU A 26 10.90 -1.45 -8.31
CA GLU A 26 11.49 -0.46 -9.20
C GLU A 26 10.38 0.25 -10.00
N GLY A 27 10.46 1.59 -10.07
CA GLY A 27 9.48 2.37 -10.82
C GLY A 27 8.03 2.19 -10.32
N GLY A 28 7.85 2.01 -9.00
CA GLY A 28 6.51 1.80 -8.41
C GLY A 28 5.91 0.40 -8.64
N LYS A 29 6.71 -0.56 -9.14
CA LYS A 29 6.26 -1.92 -9.44
C LYS A 29 7.10 -2.96 -8.71
N VAL A 30 6.49 -4.11 -8.41
CA VAL A 30 7.22 -5.32 -8.02
C VAL A 30 7.85 -5.91 -9.28
N VAL A 31 9.18 -5.95 -9.33
CA VAL A 31 9.92 -6.47 -10.50
C VAL A 31 10.49 -7.86 -10.26
N ALA A 32 10.66 -8.27 -9.00
CA ALA A 32 11.09 -9.63 -8.68
C ALA A 32 10.67 -10.05 -7.27
N LEU A 33 10.48 -11.35 -7.10
CA LEU A 33 10.49 -12.05 -5.83
C LEU A 33 11.64 -13.05 -5.89
N THR A 34 12.59 -12.96 -4.97
CA THR A 34 13.85 -13.72 -5.07
C THR A 34 14.44 -14.04 -3.70
N THR A 35 15.36 -15.01 -3.69
CA THR A 35 16.22 -15.29 -2.54
C THR A 35 17.59 -14.63 -2.63
N ASP A 36 17.87 -13.94 -3.73
CA ASP A 36 19.15 -13.28 -3.97
C ASP A 36 19.43 -12.18 -2.95
N ALA A 37 20.70 -11.84 -2.79
CA ALA A 37 21.13 -10.72 -1.99
C ALA A 37 20.79 -9.38 -2.69
N PRO A 38 20.51 -8.32 -1.92
CA PRO A 38 20.29 -7.00 -2.49
C PRO A 38 21.45 -6.48 -3.34
N ASP A 39 21.12 -5.75 -4.39
CA ASP A 39 22.10 -5.03 -5.21
C ASP A 39 22.88 -4.02 -4.37
N LEU A 40 24.16 -3.81 -4.69
CA LEU A 40 24.97 -2.79 -4.06
C LEU A 40 24.35 -1.39 -4.30
N GLY A 41 24.18 -0.63 -3.22
CA GLY A 41 23.60 0.72 -3.27
C GLY A 41 22.10 0.77 -3.40
N ALA A 42 21.39 -0.35 -3.35
CA ALA A 42 19.93 -0.37 -3.30
C ALA A 42 19.41 0.15 -1.93
N ARG A 43 18.24 0.76 -1.94
CA ARG A 43 17.53 1.06 -0.70
C ARG A 43 17.00 -0.26 -0.11
N ILE A 44 17.25 -0.49 1.17
CA ILE A 44 16.81 -1.71 1.87
C ILE A 44 15.75 -1.35 2.91
N ILE A 45 14.65 -2.11 2.93
CA ILE A 45 13.63 -2.11 3.98
C ILE A 45 13.69 -3.47 4.66
N HIS A 46 14.02 -3.50 5.92
CA HIS A 46 14.11 -4.70 6.72
C HIS A 46 12.72 -5.14 7.20
N ALA A 47 12.34 -6.39 6.89
CA ALA A 47 11.05 -6.96 7.23
C ALA A 47 11.16 -8.28 8.01
N GLU A 48 12.26 -8.48 8.73
CA GLU A 48 12.46 -9.67 9.58
C GLU A 48 11.32 -9.78 10.60
N ASN A 49 10.79 -11.00 10.74
CA ASN A 49 9.64 -11.31 11.59
C ASN A 49 8.34 -10.58 11.23
N ARG A 50 8.23 -10.10 9.99
CA ARG A 50 7.04 -9.44 9.46
C ARG A 50 6.50 -10.18 8.24
N VAL A 51 5.21 -9.95 7.97
CA VAL A 51 4.58 -10.37 6.72
C VAL A 51 4.70 -9.22 5.71
N VAL A 52 5.06 -9.57 4.49
CA VAL A 52 5.05 -8.68 3.33
C VAL A 52 3.97 -9.19 2.38
N CYS A 53 2.97 -8.40 2.12
CA CYS A 53 1.85 -8.77 1.25
C CYS A 53 1.41 -7.57 0.40
N PRO A 54 0.60 -7.78 -0.66
CA PRO A 54 -0.08 -6.69 -1.32
C PRO A 54 -0.91 -5.87 -0.33
N GLY A 55 -1.04 -4.57 -0.57
CA GLY A 55 -1.91 -3.73 0.23
C GLY A 55 -3.36 -4.20 0.18
N PHE A 56 -4.08 -4.00 1.27
CA PHE A 56 -5.49 -4.40 1.36
C PHE A 56 -6.38 -3.47 0.55
N LEU A 57 -7.43 -4.03 -0.02
CA LEU A 57 -8.49 -3.33 -0.73
C LEU A 57 -9.74 -3.32 0.15
N ASP A 58 -10.23 -2.14 0.50
CA ASP A 58 -11.52 -1.96 1.15
C ASP A 58 -12.55 -1.52 0.11
N ILE A 59 -13.59 -2.32 -0.06
CA ILE A 59 -14.64 -2.09 -1.07
C ILE A 59 -15.89 -1.44 -0.50
N HIS A 60 -15.92 -1.12 0.78
CA HIS A 60 -17.06 -0.48 1.43
C HIS A 60 -16.59 0.42 2.58
N MET A 61 -16.40 1.69 2.27
CA MET A 61 -16.06 2.68 3.30
C MET A 61 -16.97 3.89 3.25
N HIS A 62 -17.13 4.49 4.41
CA HIS A 62 -17.75 5.80 4.60
C HIS A 62 -16.66 6.75 5.08
N GLU A 63 -16.45 7.84 4.37
CA GLU A 63 -15.43 8.82 4.71
C GLU A 63 -16.04 10.19 4.99
N ALA A 64 -15.45 10.91 5.93
CA ALA A 64 -15.67 12.35 6.04
C ALA A 64 -14.81 13.06 4.97
N PRO A 65 -15.31 14.17 4.39
CA PRO A 65 -14.51 14.97 3.46
C PRO A 65 -13.17 15.35 4.08
N VAL A 66 -12.09 15.09 3.37
CA VAL A 66 -10.76 15.54 3.74
C VAL A 66 -10.52 16.86 3.02
N ALA A 67 -10.52 17.96 3.77
CA ALA A 67 -10.39 19.30 3.21
C ALA A 67 -8.99 19.54 2.60
N ASP A 68 -7.97 18.89 3.14
CA ASP A 68 -6.58 18.99 2.71
C ASP A 68 -5.86 17.65 2.94
N LEU A 69 -4.94 17.31 2.03
CA LEU A 69 -4.07 16.14 2.16
C LEU A 69 -3.15 16.21 3.40
N SER A 70 -2.90 17.40 3.95
CA SER A 70 -2.18 17.56 5.22
C SER A 70 -2.93 16.98 6.42
N ASP A 71 -4.24 16.82 6.32
CA ASP A 71 -5.08 16.28 7.39
C ASP A 71 -5.23 14.75 7.34
N ILE A 72 -4.58 14.09 6.38
CA ILE A 72 -4.67 12.63 6.21
C ILE A 72 -4.23 11.87 7.47
N GLU A 73 -3.22 12.35 8.19
CA GLU A 73 -2.71 11.64 9.37
C GLU A 73 -3.76 11.45 10.48
N GLY A 74 -4.64 12.40 10.66
CA GLY A 74 -5.74 12.34 11.65
C GLY A 74 -7.03 11.76 11.09
N SER A 75 -7.10 11.52 9.79
CA SER A 75 -8.31 11.08 9.11
C SER A 75 -8.51 9.57 9.17
N ILE A 76 -9.70 9.13 8.76
CA ILE A 76 -10.00 7.70 8.58
C ILE A 76 -9.07 7.06 7.55
N LEU A 77 -8.69 7.80 6.50
CA LEU A 77 -7.77 7.32 5.46
C LEU A 77 -6.36 7.07 6.03
N GLY A 78 -5.86 7.95 6.89
CA GLY A 78 -4.59 7.75 7.58
C GLY A 78 -4.60 6.52 8.48
N ASN A 79 -5.70 6.27 9.18
CA ASN A 79 -5.85 5.06 10.00
C ASN A 79 -5.92 3.80 9.14
N MET A 80 -6.64 3.84 8.02
CA MET A 80 -6.71 2.73 7.06
C MET A 80 -5.33 2.41 6.50
N LEU A 81 -4.56 3.42 6.11
CA LEU A 81 -3.20 3.24 5.61
C LEU A 81 -2.28 2.57 6.66
N ARG A 82 -2.38 2.97 7.93
CA ARG A 82 -1.63 2.33 9.03
C ARG A 82 -2.03 0.87 9.26
N MET A 83 -3.24 0.49 8.88
CA MET A 83 -3.72 -0.90 8.92
C MET A 83 -3.38 -1.70 7.64
N GLY A 84 -2.71 -1.07 6.67
CA GLY A 84 -2.30 -1.72 5.42
C GLY A 84 -3.33 -1.64 4.30
N VAL A 85 -4.41 -0.87 4.44
CA VAL A 85 -5.35 -0.58 3.35
C VAL A 85 -4.71 0.47 2.44
N THR A 86 -4.47 0.09 1.19
CA THR A 86 -3.82 0.96 0.18
C THR A 86 -4.77 1.39 -0.92
N THR A 87 -5.94 0.79 -0.98
CA THR A 87 -6.99 1.11 -1.96
C THR A 87 -8.34 1.01 -1.27
N ALA A 88 -9.17 2.02 -1.45
CA ALA A 88 -10.52 2.02 -0.90
C ALA A 88 -11.53 2.51 -1.93
N LEU A 89 -12.73 1.94 -1.90
CA LEU A 89 -13.87 2.38 -2.68
C LEU A 89 -14.84 3.11 -1.74
N GLY A 90 -14.91 4.43 -1.86
CA GLY A 90 -15.85 5.28 -1.14
C GLY A 90 -17.15 5.49 -1.91
N GLY A 91 -18.03 6.33 -1.35
CA GLY A 91 -19.33 6.66 -1.94
C GLY A 91 -20.42 5.63 -1.71
N ASN A 92 -20.16 4.63 -0.86
CA ASN A 92 -21.13 3.63 -0.50
C ASN A 92 -22.31 4.24 0.26
N CYS A 93 -23.51 3.67 0.08
CA CYS A 93 -24.75 4.16 0.71
C CYS A 93 -25.16 5.60 0.32
N GLY A 94 -24.60 6.16 -0.75
CA GLY A 94 -24.84 7.53 -1.16
C GLY A 94 -24.06 8.58 -0.36
N GLU A 95 -23.17 8.15 0.52
CA GLU A 95 -22.25 9.01 1.27
C GLU A 95 -20.89 9.01 0.59
N GLY A 96 -20.62 10.00 -0.22
CA GLY A 96 -19.34 10.19 -0.91
C GLY A 96 -18.77 11.56 -0.61
N VAL A 97 -17.53 11.76 -1.00
CA VAL A 97 -16.90 13.08 -0.97
C VAL A 97 -17.64 13.97 -1.96
N ASP A 98 -18.19 15.08 -1.48
CA ASP A 98 -18.70 16.13 -2.38
C ASP A 98 -17.53 16.60 -3.26
N LEU A 99 -17.74 16.53 -4.57
CA LEU A 99 -16.81 17.09 -5.56
C LEU A 99 -16.82 18.62 -5.41
N VAL A 100 -15.98 19.14 -4.55
CA VAL A 100 -15.76 20.58 -4.44
C VAL A 100 -14.73 20.99 -5.48
N GLY A 101 -15.22 21.40 -6.64
CA GLY A 101 -14.41 21.82 -7.78
C GLY A 101 -13.83 20.64 -8.58
N ASP A 102 -13.25 20.92 -9.74
CA ASP A 102 -12.70 19.97 -10.73
C ASP A 102 -11.48 19.15 -10.25
N ARG A 103 -11.34 18.85 -8.97
CA ARG A 103 -10.26 18.05 -8.42
C ARG A 103 -10.77 16.72 -7.91
N LEU A 104 -10.64 15.71 -8.76
CA LEU A 104 -10.53 14.32 -8.29
C LEU A 104 -9.23 14.22 -7.48
N ILE A 105 -9.34 14.17 -6.16
CA ILE A 105 -8.21 13.74 -5.32
C ILE A 105 -8.18 12.22 -5.42
N GLY A 106 -7.60 11.72 -6.49
CA GLY A 106 -7.29 10.31 -6.64
C GLY A 106 -6.00 10.03 -5.89
N CYS A 107 -6.04 9.19 -4.87
CA CYS A 107 -4.82 8.51 -4.41
C CYS A 107 -4.44 7.52 -5.51
N ALA A 108 -3.38 7.82 -6.27
CA ALA A 108 -2.71 6.90 -7.17
C ALA A 108 -1.52 6.26 -6.48
#